data_22b7e93ae83700c0acfbd1241ee911ba
#
_entry.id   22b7e93ae83700c0acfbd1241ee911ba
#
_cell.length_a   1.000
_cell.length_b   1.000
_cell.length_c   1.000
_cell.angle_alpha   90.00
_cell.angle_beta   90.00
_cell.angle_gamma   90.00
#
_symmetry.space_group_name_H-M   'P 1'
#
loop_
_entity.id
_entity.type
_entity.pdbx_description
1 polymer ?
#
loop_
_entity_poly.entity_id
_entity_poly.type
_entity_poly.pdbx_seq_one_letter_code
_entity_poly.pdbx_strand_id
1 'polypeptide(L)'
;KLWDDTAVVAANLDRRDSLLKRGVQVNKINGRSVKEIVDTLFEYISTDGYNTTHKYQALSNRGYFGSLYTSLFGFSDNYSIDYTDSTGLLKNTSIKPYRLSSDTIGRAAMMPVRQVPQPSRKERKARQRNSVRLLKIDSTNQVAMMDLNSFGRGYGLNGFFRRSFKA
;
A
#
# COMPACT_ATOMS: atom_id res chain seq x y z
N LYS A 1 6.71 2.22 5.12
CA LYS A 1 7.27 1.42 4.01
C LYS A 1 8.45 0.63 4.53
N LEU A 2 8.54 -0.62 4.12
CA LEU A 2 9.65 -1.52 4.43
C LEU A 2 10.46 -1.77 3.17
N TRP A 3 11.77 -1.76 3.31
CA TRP A 3 12.72 -2.11 2.27
C TRP A 3 13.88 -2.85 2.93
N ASP A 4 14.01 -4.13 2.67
CA ASP A 4 14.89 -5.03 3.40
C ASP A 4 14.68 -4.86 4.92
N ASP A 5 15.73 -4.67 5.71
CA ASP A 5 15.65 -4.49 7.16
C ASP A 5 15.35 -3.03 7.58
N THR A 6 14.95 -2.17 6.64
CA THR A 6 14.73 -0.74 6.87
C THR A 6 13.26 -0.38 6.85
N ALA A 7 12.78 0.28 7.90
CA ALA A 7 11.45 0.86 7.94
C ALA A 7 11.51 2.37 7.76
N VAL A 8 10.73 2.90 6.82
CA VAL A 8 10.67 4.34 6.55
C VAL A 8 9.24 4.85 6.70
N VAL A 9 9.09 5.99 7.36
CA VAL A 9 7.80 6.67 7.47
C VAL A 9 7.34 7.11 6.08
N ALA A 10 6.27 6.51 5.59
CA ALA A 10 5.68 6.87 4.29
C ALA A 10 4.70 8.05 4.41
N ALA A 11 3.94 8.08 5.51
CA ALA A 11 3.02 9.16 5.84
C ALA A 11 2.80 9.17 7.36
N ASN A 12 2.75 10.36 7.94
CA ASN A 12 2.30 10.56 9.32
C ASN A 12 0.85 11.03 9.30
N LEU A 13 -0.01 10.34 10.00
CA LEU A 13 -1.44 10.67 10.10
C LEU A 13 -1.69 11.78 11.13
N ASP A 14 -0.80 11.94 12.11
CA ASP A 14 -0.82 13.08 13.02
C ASP A 14 -0.10 14.27 12.39
N ARG A 15 -0.88 15.25 11.95
CA ARG A 15 -0.36 16.48 11.33
C ARG A 15 0.36 17.40 12.33
N ARG A 16 0.21 17.18 13.63
CA ARG A 16 0.87 17.95 14.67
C ARG A 16 2.25 17.40 15.01
N ASP A 17 2.51 16.15 14.67
CA ASP A 17 3.82 15.54 14.87
C ASP A 17 4.81 16.07 13.81
N SER A 18 5.79 16.82 14.29
CA SER A 18 6.88 17.37 13.48
C SER A 18 8.12 16.49 13.42
N LEU A 19 8.17 15.40 14.19
CA LEU A 19 9.37 14.55 14.35
C LEU A 19 9.38 13.41 13.34
N LEU A 20 8.33 12.61 13.28
CA LEU A 20 8.22 11.46 12.38
C LEU A 20 7.71 11.86 10.99
N LYS A 21 8.44 12.72 10.31
CA LYS A 21 8.11 13.16 8.96
C LYS A 21 8.33 12.04 7.94
N ARG A 22 7.73 12.20 6.77
CA ARG A 22 7.97 11.30 5.63
C ARG A 22 9.46 11.22 5.32
N GLY A 23 9.98 10.00 5.18
CA GLY A 23 11.38 9.74 4.89
C GLY A 23 12.23 9.42 6.13
N VAL A 24 11.73 9.67 7.35
CA VAL A 24 12.43 9.31 8.58
C VAL A 24 12.54 7.80 8.69
N GLN A 25 13.72 7.30 9.03
CA GLN A 25 13.99 5.88 9.24
C GLN A 25 13.68 5.49 10.68
N VAL A 26 12.85 4.47 10.86
CA VAL A 26 12.53 3.87 12.15
C VAL A 26 13.46 2.69 12.40
N ASN A 27 14.14 2.70 13.54
CA ASN A 27 15.13 1.68 13.91
C ASN A 27 14.57 0.69 14.93
N LYS A 28 13.82 1.17 15.95
CA LYS A 28 13.21 0.32 16.97
C LYS A 28 11.79 0.79 17.29
N ILE A 29 10.98 -0.17 17.73
CA ILE A 29 9.63 0.07 18.28
C ILE A 29 9.55 -0.68 19.60
N ASN A 30 9.26 0.04 20.68
CA ASN A 30 9.19 -0.51 22.04
C ASN A 30 10.45 -1.33 22.42
N GLY A 31 11.63 -0.84 22.06
CA GLY A 31 12.93 -1.47 22.33
C GLY A 31 13.32 -2.62 21.37
N ARG A 32 12.39 -3.12 20.54
CA ARG A 32 12.67 -4.18 19.55
C ARG A 32 13.16 -3.57 18.25
N SER A 33 14.18 -4.11 17.64
CA SER A 33 14.66 -3.65 16.34
C SER A 33 13.63 -3.93 15.24
N VAL A 34 13.60 -3.08 14.22
CA VAL A 34 12.71 -3.30 13.06
C VAL A 34 12.98 -4.63 12.41
N LYS A 35 14.26 -5.06 12.35
CA LYS A 35 14.63 -6.37 11.80
C LYS A 35 13.96 -7.52 12.57
N GLU A 36 14.10 -7.55 13.89
CA GLU A 36 13.48 -8.59 14.74
C GLU A 36 11.94 -8.61 14.57
N ILE A 37 11.34 -7.41 14.50
CA ILE A 37 9.90 -7.29 14.28
C ILE A 37 9.53 -7.88 12.92
N VAL A 38 10.21 -7.50 11.85
CA VAL A 38 9.92 -7.96 10.48
C VAL A 38 10.13 -9.47 10.36
N ASP A 39 11.21 -10.00 10.90
CA ASP A 39 11.49 -11.43 10.89
C ASP A 39 10.34 -12.21 11.57
N THR A 40 9.90 -11.74 12.74
CA THR A 40 8.75 -12.34 13.44
C THR A 40 7.46 -12.22 12.61
N LEU A 41 7.17 -11.04 12.04
CA LEU A 41 5.96 -10.85 11.24
C LEU A 41 5.96 -11.73 9.98
N PHE A 42 7.11 -12.01 9.41
CA PHE A 42 7.24 -12.85 8.22
C PHE A 42 6.80 -14.29 8.43
N GLU A 43 6.90 -14.81 9.64
CA GLU A 43 6.42 -16.15 9.99
C GLU A 43 4.90 -16.30 9.85
N TYR A 44 4.18 -15.18 9.96
CA TYR A 44 2.70 -15.12 9.88
C TYR A 44 2.16 -14.67 8.53
N ILE A 45 3.04 -14.47 7.53
CA ILE A 45 2.62 -14.08 6.19
C ILE A 45 2.84 -15.24 5.23
N SER A 46 1.73 -15.78 4.70
CA SER A 46 1.78 -16.82 3.68
C SER A 46 2.33 -16.27 2.37
N THR A 47 3.17 -17.07 1.71
CA THR A 47 3.73 -16.74 0.40
C THR A 47 4.00 -18.01 -0.38
N ASP A 48 4.09 -17.90 -1.70
CA ASP A 48 4.50 -19.01 -2.55
C ASP A 48 6.01 -19.21 -2.47
N GLY A 49 6.42 -20.35 -1.92
CA GLY A 49 7.82 -20.70 -1.74
C GLY A 49 8.58 -19.68 -0.89
N TYR A 50 9.77 -19.29 -1.35
CA TYR A 50 10.68 -18.39 -0.63
C TYR A 50 10.57 -16.92 -1.05
N ASN A 51 9.40 -16.48 -1.56
CA ASN A 51 9.21 -15.12 -2.06
C ASN A 51 9.11 -14.09 -0.91
N THR A 52 10.24 -13.55 -0.47
CA THR A 52 10.30 -12.50 0.56
C THR A 52 9.78 -11.16 0.06
N THR A 53 9.91 -10.85 -1.24
CA THR A 53 9.43 -9.60 -1.84
C THR A 53 7.95 -9.40 -1.61
N HIS A 54 7.14 -10.47 -1.74
CA HIS A 54 5.71 -10.42 -1.45
C HIS A 54 5.45 -10.05 0.02
N LYS A 55 6.21 -10.61 0.95
CA LYS A 55 6.08 -10.32 2.39
C LYS A 55 6.36 -8.86 2.71
N TYR A 56 7.42 -8.27 2.14
CA TYR A 56 7.72 -6.83 2.28
C TYR A 56 6.62 -5.96 1.69
N GLN A 57 6.10 -6.31 0.53
CA GLN A 57 4.98 -5.58 -0.09
C GLN A 57 3.72 -5.66 0.76
N ALA A 58 3.38 -6.84 1.28
CA ALA A 58 2.23 -7.04 2.14
C ALA A 58 2.32 -6.17 3.40
N LEU A 59 3.45 -6.21 4.13
CA LEU A 59 3.67 -5.37 5.31
C LEU A 59 3.69 -3.86 4.97
N SER A 60 4.07 -3.50 3.75
CA SER A 60 4.07 -2.11 3.30
C SER A 60 2.69 -1.59 2.92
N ASN A 61 1.66 -2.43 2.84
CA ASN A 61 0.29 -2.01 2.62
C ASN A 61 -0.25 -1.23 3.84
N ARG A 62 -1.15 -0.27 3.56
CA ARG A 62 -1.72 0.58 4.62
C ARG A 62 -2.32 -0.25 5.75
N GLY A 63 -1.83 -0.02 6.96
CA GLY A 63 -2.37 -0.59 8.19
C GLY A 63 -1.96 -2.03 8.46
N TYR A 64 -1.48 -2.80 7.48
CA TYR A 64 -1.21 -4.22 7.69
C TYR A 64 -0.07 -4.46 8.68
N PHE A 65 1.04 -3.72 8.57
CA PHE A 65 2.13 -3.77 9.54
C PHE A 65 1.63 -3.50 10.97
N GLY A 66 0.89 -2.40 11.16
CA GLY A 66 0.37 -2.04 12.49
C GLY A 66 -0.62 -3.06 13.03
N SER A 67 -1.52 -3.58 12.19
CA SER A 67 -2.49 -4.60 12.58
C SER A 67 -1.79 -5.90 13.01
N LEU A 68 -0.83 -6.39 12.21
CA LEU A 68 -0.10 -7.61 12.52
C LEU A 68 0.83 -7.43 13.73
N TYR A 69 1.49 -6.27 13.84
CA TYR A 69 2.31 -5.91 15.00
C TYR A 69 1.47 -5.95 16.29
N THR A 70 0.32 -5.30 16.33
CA THR A 70 -0.52 -5.28 17.51
C THR A 70 -1.12 -6.66 17.84
N SER A 71 -1.36 -7.50 16.85
CA SER A 71 -1.84 -8.87 17.06
C SER A 71 -0.80 -9.77 17.72
N LEU A 72 0.50 -9.58 17.42
CA LEU A 72 1.57 -10.43 17.94
C LEU A 72 2.25 -9.86 19.18
N PHE A 73 2.48 -8.55 19.21
CA PHE A 73 3.20 -7.89 20.30
C PHE A 73 2.29 -7.17 21.31
N GLY A 74 0.97 -7.20 21.03
CA GLY A 74 -0.03 -6.55 21.87
C GLY A 74 -0.21 -5.07 21.55
N PHE A 75 -1.32 -4.53 22.06
CA PHE A 75 -1.64 -3.12 21.96
C PHE A 75 -1.00 -2.35 23.12
N SER A 76 -0.47 -1.17 22.82
CA SER A 76 0.09 -0.26 23.80
C SER A 76 -0.53 1.13 23.66
N ASP A 77 -0.76 1.81 24.80
CA ASP A 77 -1.24 3.21 24.79
C ASP A 77 -0.18 4.20 24.35
N ASN A 78 1.10 3.81 24.43
CA ASN A 78 2.23 4.59 23.94
C ASN A 78 3.26 3.65 23.31
N TYR A 79 3.82 4.06 22.20
CA TYR A 79 4.89 3.37 21.50
C TYR A 79 6.17 4.20 21.56
N SER A 80 7.22 3.65 22.13
CA SER A 80 8.57 4.24 22.07
C SER A 80 9.17 3.95 20.70
N ILE A 81 9.61 4.97 19.98
CA ILE A 81 10.16 4.86 18.63
C ILE A 81 11.59 5.42 18.63
N ASP A 82 12.56 4.57 18.33
CA ASP A 82 13.91 5.01 18.01
C ASP A 82 13.99 5.23 16.50
N TYR A 83 14.45 6.38 16.09
CA TYR A 83 14.50 6.76 14.68
C TYR A 83 15.76 7.55 14.34
N THR A 84 16.14 7.54 13.08
CA THR A 84 17.19 8.37 12.53
C THR A 84 16.56 9.54 11.78
N ASP A 85 16.93 10.75 12.17
CA ASP A 85 16.43 11.95 11.51
C ASP A 85 17.12 12.22 10.15
N SER A 86 16.73 13.32 9.50
CA SER A 86 17.32 13.75 8.23
C SER A 86 18.80 14.16 8.31
N THR A 87 19.33 14.37 9.52
CA THR A 87 20.74 14.71 9.78
C THR A 87 21.57 13.47 10.11
N GLY A 88 20.95 12.28 10.16
CA GLY A 88 21.62 11.04 10.51
C GLY A 88 21.75 10.80 12.02
N LEU A 89 21.17 11.64 12.85
CA LEU A 89 21.22 11.49 14.29
C LEU A 89 20.13 10.53 14.79
N LEU A 90 20.53 9.63 15.71
CA LEU A 90 19.61 8.75 16.43
C LEU A 90 18.85 9.54 17.48
N LYS A 91 17.52 9.42 17.45
CA LYS A 91 16.60 10.07 18.37
C LYS A 91 15.53 9.09 18.85
N ASN A 92 14.96 9.41 19.99
CA ASN A 92 13.81 8.67 20.55
C ASN A 92 12.60 9.59 20.69
N THR A 93 11.43 9.05 20.44
CA THR A 93 10.15 9.74 20.70
C THR A 93 9.10 8.74 21.15
N SER A 94 8.05 9.23 21.80
CA SER A 94 6.89 8.41 22.17
C SER A 94 5.68 8.89 21.40
N ILE A 95 4.98 7.96 20.75
CA ILE A 95 3.76 8.24 19.99
C ILE A 95 2.58 7.46 20.56
N LYS A 96 1.39 8.04 20.44
CA LYS A 96 0.13 7.37 20.77
C LYS A 96 -0.44 6.68 19.52
N PRO A 97 -1.20 5.59 19.67
CA PRO A 97 -1.92 5.01 18.57
C PRO A 97 -2.86 6.04 17.93
N TYR A 98 -2.85 6.11 16.61
CA TYR A 98 -3.74 7.01 15.88
C TYR A 98 -5.19 6.56 16.06
N ARG A 99 -6.01 7.47 16.58
CA ARG A 99 -7.46 7.30 16.67
C ARG A 99 -8.14 8.30 15.75
N LEU A 100 -9.01 7.81 14.88
CA LEU A 100 -9.83 8.70 14.07
C LEU A 100 -10.76 9.49 15.01
N SER A 101 -10.65 10.83 15.03
CA SER A 101 -11.57 11.62 15.85
C SER A 101 -12.97 11.57 15.26
N SER A 102 -13.99 11.52 16.12
CA SER A 102 -15.40 11.59 15.70
C SER A 102 -15.69 12.86 14.88
N ASP A 103 -14.97 13.96 15.14
CA ASP A 103 -15.10 15.21 14.39
C ASP A 103 -14.65 15.09 12.93
N THR A 104 -13.69 14.20 12.64
CA THR A 104 -13.25 13.95 11.26
C THR A 104 -14.32 13.17 10.50
N ILE A 105 -15.01 12.24 11.16
CA ILE A 105 -16.14 11.49 10.56
C ILE A 105 -17.30 12.46 10.29
N GLY A 106 -17.63 13.34 11.24
CA GLY A 106 -18.66 14.36 11.07
C GLY A 106 -18.35 15.33 9.93
N ARG A 107 -17.09 15.80 9.79
CA ARG A 107 -16.66 16.67 8.69
C ARG A 107 -16.68 15.96 7.32
N ALA A 108 -16.28 14.69 7.26
CA ALA A 108 -16.34 13.93 6.02
C ALA A 108 -17.80 13.70 5.57
N ALA A 109 -18.73 13.54 6.51
CA ALA A 109 -20.15 13.42 6.22
C ALA A 109 -20.80 14.75 5.82
N MET A 110 -20.24 15.90 6.26
CA MET A 110 -20.73 17.24 5.92
C MET A 110 -20.08 17.84 4.66
N MET A 111 -19.00 17.27 4.15
CA MET A 111 -18.44 17.74 2.89
C MET A 111 -19.43 17.41 1.77
N PRO A 112 -19.92 18.42 1.00
CA PRO A 112 -20.74 18.13 -0.15
C PRO A 112 -19.97 17.18 -1.06
N VAL A 113 -20.50 15.98 -1.22
CA VAL A 113 -19.96 15.02 -2.19
C VAL A 113 -20.04 15.72 -3.54
N ARG A 114 -18.89 16.15 -4.06
CA ARG A 114 -18.82 16.71 -5.41
C ARG A 114 -19.41 15.64 -6.33
N GLN A 115 -20.63 15.88 -6.78
CA GLN A 115 -21.32 14.97 -7.70
C GLN A 115 -20.53 14.96 -9.00
N VAL A 116 -19.54 14.09 -9.07
CA VAL A 116 -18.87 13.80 -10.34
C VAL A 116 -19.93 13.11 -11.20
N PRO A 117 -20.25 13.62 -12.38
CA PRO A 117 -21.21 12.99 -13.26
C PRO A 117 -20.88 11.50 -13.40
N GLN A 118 -21.83 10.65 -13.04
CA GLN A 118 -21.63 9.21 -13.12
C GLN A 118 -21.50 8.84 -14.61
N PRO A 119 -20.43 8.15 -14.99
CA PRO A 119 -20.26 7.75 -16.38
C PRO A 119 -21.42 6.81 -16.79
N SER A 120 -21.85 6.93 -18.02
CA SER A 120 -22.89 6.09 -18.59
C SER A 120 -22.53 4.59 -18.44
N ARG A 121 -23.55 3.71 -18.47
CA ARG A 121 -23.33 2.26 -18.41
C ARG A 121 -22.36 1.79 -19.51
N LYS A 122 -22.40 2.41 -20.68
CA LYS A 122 -21.51 2.11 -21.81
C LYS A 122 -20.07 2.49 -21.50
N GLU A 123 -19.84 3.68 -20.97
CA GLU A 123 -18.52 4.18 -20.57
C GLU A 123 -17.92 3.35 -19.41
N ARG A 124 -18.74 3.01 -18.40
CA ARG A 124 -18.30 2.14 -17.31
C ARG A 124 -17.82 0.78 -17.82
N LYS A 125 -18.60 0.16 -18.73
CA LYS A 125 -18.20 -1.11 -19.35
C LYS A 125 -16.95 -0.97 -20.22
N ALA A 126 -16.78 0.14 -20.93
CA ALA A 126 -15.59 0.41 -21.72
C ALA A 126 -14.36 0.61 -20.83
N ARG A 127 -14.46 1.44 -19.78
CA ARG A 127 -13.39 1.63 -18.79
C ARG A 127 -12.98 0.32 -18.14
N GLN A 128 -13.95 -0.48 -17.68
CA GLN A 128 -13.69 -1.77 -17.07
C GLN A 128 -12.97 -2.73 -18.05
N ARG A 129 -13.39 -2.78 -19.32
CA ARG A 129 -12.69 -3.61 -20.33
C ARG A 129 -11.27 -3.13 -20.56
N ASN A 130 -11.06 -1.83 -20.69
CA ASN A 130 -9.74 -1.25 -20.94
C ASN A 130 -8.81 -1.34 -19.72
N SER A 131 -9.36 -1.39 -18.49
CA SER A 131 -8.56 -1.61 -17.29
C SER A 131 -8.11 -3.06 -17.09
N VAL A 132 -8.79 -4.01 -17.75
CA VAL A 132 -8.47 -5.44 -17.65
C VAL A 132 -7.54 -5.90 -18.77
N ARG A 133 -7.63 -5.26 -19.92
CA ARG A 133 -6.93 -5.68 -21.14
C ARG A 133 -6.66 -4.51 -22.07
N LEU A 134 -5.47 -4.43 -22.57
CA LEU A 134 -5.04 -3.42 -23.52
C LEU A 134 -4.10 -4.05 -24.54
N LEU A 135 -4.31 -3.75 -25.81
CA LEU A 135 -3.35 -4.05 -26.88
C LEU A 135 -2.87 -2.72 -27.47
N LYS A 136 -1.58 -2.49 -27.45
CA LYS A 136 -0.91 -1.39 -28.15
C LYS A 136 -0.02 -1.96 -29.22
N ILE A 137 -0.14 -1.46 -30.43
CA ILE A 137 0.71 -1.83 -31.56
C ILE A 137 1.52 -0.61 -31.94
N ASP A 138 2.83 -0.73 -31.88
CA ASP A 138 3.77 0.23 -32.40
C ASP A 138 4.30 -0.29 -33.74
N SER A 139 3.72 0.22 -34.81
CA SER A 139 4.07 -0.20 -36.17
C SER A 139 5.48 0.26 -36.56
N THR A 140 5.98 1.32 -35.95
CA THR A 140 7.32 1.89 -36.26
C THR A 140 8.41 0.96 -35.76
N ASN A 141 8.25 0.46 -34.52
CA ASN A 141 9.23 -0.42 -33.89
C ASN A 141 8.87 -1.92 -34.04
N GLN A 142 7.79 -2.22 -34.74
CA GLN A 142 7.28 -3.60 -34.93
C GLN A 142 7.02 -4.33 -33.59
N VAL A 143 6.55 -3.59 -32.56
CA VAL A 143 6.28 -4.10 -31.22
C VAL A 143 4.80 -4.11 -30.94
N ALA A 144 4.27 -5.25 -30.49
CA ALA A 144 2.93 -5.36 -29.92
C ALA A 144 3.02 -5.58 -28.40
N MET A 145 2.42 -4.69 -27.62
CA MET A 145 2.35 -4.80 -26.17
C MET A 145 0.93 -5.18 -25.77
N MET A 146 0.80 -6.31 -25.11
CA MET A 146 -0.48 -6.78 -24.54
C MET A 146 -0.42 -6.70 -23.03
N ASP A 147 -1.35 -5.94 -22.46
CA ASP A 147 -1.46 -5.70 -21.02
C ASP A 147 -2.73 -6.40 -20.49
N LEU A 148 -2.56 -7.32 -19.55
CA LEU A 148 -3.63 -8.14 -18.98
C LEU A 148 -3.60 -8.07 -17.47
N ASN A 149 -4.54 -7.34 -16.89
CA ASN A 149 -4.62 -7.15 -15.44
C ASN A 149 -5.54 -8.17 -14.74
N SER A 150 -6.25 -9.02 -15.48
CA SER A 150 -7.08 -10.07 -14.92
C SER A 150 -7.39 -11.16 -15.94
N PHE A 151 -7.43 -12.40 -15.47
CA PHE A 151 -7.82 -13.58 -16.25
C PHE A 151 -9.22 -14.10 -15.90
N GLY A 152 -10.00 -13.36 -15.11
CA GLY A 152 -11.33 -13.78 -14.65
C GLY A 152 -12.33 -14.01 -15.79
N ARG A 153 -13.24 -14.97 -15.57
CA ARG A 153 -14.38 -15.20 -16.49
C ARG A 153 -15.27 -13.95 -16.58
N GLY A 154 -15.85 -13.70 -17.75
CA GLY A 154 -16.78 -12.57 -17.95
C GLY A 154 -16.16 -11.31 -18.55
N TYR A 155 -14.86 -11.21 -18.65
CA TYR A 155 -14.19 -10.05 -19.28
C TYR A 155 -14.05 -10.17 -20.81
N GLY A 156 -14.57 -11.21 -21.42
CA GLY A 156 -14.54 -11.42 -22.88
C GLY A 156 -13.13 -11.60 -23.44
N LEU A 157 -12.21 -12.19 -22.65
CA LEU A 157 -10.81 -12.38 -23.02
C LEU A 157 -10.65 -13.24 -24.27
N ASN A 158 -11.44 -14.31 -24.44
CA ASN A 158 -11.37 -15.15 -25.62
C ASN A 158 -11.58 -14.35 -26.91
N GLY A 159 -12.58 -13.46 -26.96
CA GLY A 159 -12.80 -12.59 -28.11
C GLY A 159 -11.71 -11.53 -28.27
N PHE A 160 -11.09 -11.08 -27.18
CA PHE A 160 -9.95 -10.18 -27.21
C PHE A 160 -8.73 -10.85 -27.83
N PHE A 161 -8.34 -12.03 -27.35
CA PHE A 161 -7.22 -12.79 -27.91
C PHE A 161 -7.40 -13.10 -29.40
N ARG A 162 -8.58 -13.61 -29.79
CA ARG A 162 -8.87 -13.93 -31.21
C ARG A 162 -8.71 -12.72 -32.13
N ARG A 163 -9.03 -11.50 -31.65
CA ARG A 163 -8.83 -10.27 -32.44
C ARG A 163 -7.37 -9.81 -32.43
N SER A 164 -6.68 -9.92 -31.30
CA SER A 164 -5.29 -9.49 -31.15
C SER A 164 -4.32 -10.30 -32.02
N PHE A 165 -4.61 -11.58 -32.23
CA PHE A 165 -3.78 -12.43 -33.08
C PHE A 165 -4.19 -12.43 -34.59
N LYS A 166 -5.20 -11.63 -34.93
CA LYS A 166 -5.61 -11.43 -36.34
C LYS A 166 -5.20 -10.07 -36.90
N ALA A 167 -4.73 -9.19 -36.04
CA ALA A 167 -4.25 -7.86 -36.38
C ALA A 167 -2.76 -7.89 -36.70
#